data_471c690f873330f7e3ed0f28c03d2bf8
#
_entry.id   471c690f873330f7e3ed0f28c03d2bf8
#
_cell.length_a   1.000
_cell.length_b   1.000
_cell.length_c   1.000
_cell.angle_alpha   90.00
_cell.angle_beta   90.00
_cell.angle_gamma   90.00
#
_symmetry.space_group_name_H-M   'P 1'
#
loop_
_entity.id
_entity.type
_entity.pdbx_description
1 polymer ?
#
loop_
_entity_poly.entity_id
_entity_poly.type
_entity_poly.pdbx_seq_one_letter_code
_entity_poly.pdbx_strand_id
1 'polypeptide(L)'
;MLKRASLLLLLALLLPLGLAAPLVAQEEGEGAPAAAAQADDHGGEPRSDARRERPESRRLPPAVATEHQIAIGGETIEYQAIAGSIVLEGANGREEADIAFVAYFRKGADPQRRPITFAFNGGPGAASAYLHIGALGPRRLSFGNEGEVPSSPPVLSDNAESWLPFTDLVFVDPVGTGFSRFLTSDGEVRRRYWSVDGDISALGSFVWQFLNRYDRLASPKGLVGESYGGFRVPKLARALQTRFGIGVGTLVMISPVLDFSLIEDGAVSPLAKAARLPSFAATALERGGRTITSRDELAEAERYAGGPFLADFLRGPRDREATERFVAEVTRFTGLDEAFVRRLAGRVDMRSFVRELHRDRERVGSYYDGAVTGLDPDPFAARSDFDDPVLDGSVAPLTSASVDYLARELGYRVDGRYHLLNRQVSSRWNWGSGRRQPQALGDLADALALDGRARALVVHGFTDLVTPYFASKLALDQLPALGSDGGRVELAVLPGGHMFYTRDVSRRALTNAVRPLYEEIK
;
A
#
# COMPACT_ATOMS: atom_id res chain seq x y z
N MET A 1 46.24 -32.53 35.52
CA MET A 1 47.66 -32.56 35.05
C MET A 1 47.75 -31.85 33.70
N LEU A 2 48.58 -30.84 33.69
CA LEU A 2 49.33 -30.17 32.60
C LEU A 2 48.48 -29.51 31.46
N LYS A 3 48.45 -28.20 31.46
CA LYS A 3 49.34 -27.04 31.07
C LYS A 3 49.16 -26.66 29.61
N ARG A 4 48.55 -25.45 29.46
CA ARG A 4 49.07 -24.17 28.93
C ARG A 4 49.78 -24.22 27.55
N ALA A 5 49.32 -23.37 26.62
CA ALA A 5 50.07 -22.16 26.24
C ALA A 5 49.28 -21.27 25.25
N SER A 6 49.25 -20.00 25.61
CA SER A 6 48.85 -18.84 24.79
C SER A 6 49.89 -18.57 23.70
N LEU A 7 49.47 -18.00 22.55
CA LEU A 7 50.34 -17.15 21.74
C LEU A 7 49.54 -16.00 21.14
N LEU A 8 49.77 -14.81 21.72
CA LEU A 8 49.50 -13.50 21.14
C LEU A 8 50.56 -13.21 20.08
N LEU A 9 50.16 -12.71 18.94
CA LEU A 9 51.07 -11.91 18.11
C LEU A 9 50.34 -10.65 17.61
N LEU A 10 50.75 -9.51 18.20
CA LEU A 10 50.60 -8.16 17.68
C LEU A 10 51.48 -8.00 16.45
N LEU A 11 51.01 -7.36 15.40
CA LEU A 11 51.84 -6.51 14.56
C LEU A 11 51.05 -5.30 14.07
N ALA A 12 51.52 -4.14 14.47
CA ALA A 12 51.09 -2.81 14.07
C ALA A 12 51.96 -2.28 12.93
N LEU A 13 51.46 -1.22 12.29
CA LEU A 13 52.12 -0.22 11.44
C LEU A 13 52.36 -0.57 9.96
N LEU A 14 51.71 0.24 9.08
CA LEU A 14 52.29 1.38 8.38
C LEU A 14 51.29 1.94 7.37
N LEU A 15 50.93 3.22 7.59
CA LEU A 15 50.44 4.11 6.53
C LEU A 15 51.64 4.54 5.64
N PRO A 16 51.37 4.90 4.37
CA PRO A 16 51.66 6.28 4.04
C PRO A 16 50.56 7.04 3.28
N LEU A 17 50.58 8.33 3.50
CA LEU A 17 49.89 9.41 2.78
C LEU A 17 50.27 9.44 1.30
N GLY A 18 49.34 9.98 0.50
CA GLY A 18 49.65 10.51 -0.83
C GLY A 18 48.44 10.76 -1.70
N LEU A 19 47.84 11.96 -1.59
CA LEU A 19 47.50 12.94 -2.60
C LEU A 19 47.17 12.46 -4.05
N ALA A 20 45.94 12.73 -4.52
CA ALA A 20 45.64 13.68 -5.59
C ALA A 20 44.23 13.48 -6.12
N ALA A 21 43.41 14.53 -6.03
CA ALA A 21 42.18 14.70 -6.79
C ALA A 21 42.51 15.19 -8.22
N PRO A 22 41.78 14.83 -9.26
CA PRO A 22 41.73 15.62 -10.45
C PRO A 22 40.50 16.55 -10.44
N LEU A 23 40.76 17.84 -10.59
CA LEU A 23 39.86 18.84 -11.12
C LEU A 23 39.38 18.39 -12.50
N VAL A 24 38.09 18.45 -12.75
CA VAL A 24 37.55 18.54 -14.11
C VAL A 24 36.96 19.92 -14.30
N ALA A 25 37.45 20.56 -15.34
CA ALA A 25 37.17 21.92 -15.75
C ALA A 25 35.74 22.11 -16.21
N GLN A 26 35.20 23.28 -15.85
CA GLN A 26 34.04 23.87 -16.53
C GLN A 26 34.48 24.36 -17.93
N GLU A 27 33.75 24.01 -18.95
CA GLU A 27 33.73 24.75 -20.22
C GLU A 27 32.54 25.71 -20.22
N GLU A 28 32.86 26.98 -20.29
CA GLU A 28 31.98 28.10 -20.59
C GLU A 28 31.72 28.13 -22.11
N GLY A 29 30.47 28.22 -22.51
CA GLY A 29 30.07 28.53 -23.89
C GLY A 29 29.23 29.80 -23.93
N GLU A 30 29.82 30.85 -24.45
CA GLU A 30 29.24 32.14 -24.86
C GLU A 30 28.08 31.94 -25.83
N GLY A 31 27.03 32.69 -25.93
CA GLY A 31 26.84 34.11 -25.82
C GLY A 31 25.71 34.54 -26.73
N ALA A 32 25.02 35.54 -26.34
CA ALA A 32 24.53 36.73 -27.04
C ALA A 32 23.01 36.92 -27.15
N PRO A 33 22.55 38.17 -27.40
CA PRO A 33 22.52 39.27 -26.45
C PRO A 33 21.09 39.76 -26.12
N ALA A 34 21.01 40.45 -24.97
CA ALA A 34 19.80 41.08 -24.45
C ALA A 34 19.35 42.29 -25.26
N ALA A 35 18.03 42.45 -25.44
CA ALA A 35 17.41 43.72 -25.78
C ALA A 35 16.83 44.32 -24.50
N ALA A 36 17.31 45.54 -24.20
CA ALA A 36 16.88 46.34 -23.07
C ALA A 36 15.48 46.92 -23.33
N ALA A 37 14.61 46.82 -22.34
CA ALA A 37 13.44 47.67 -22.20
C ALA A 37 13.50 48.34 -20.81
N GLN A 38 13.45 49.65 -20.84
CA GLN A 38 13.52 50.55 -19.69
C GLN A 38 12.28 50.38 -18.79
N ALA A 39 12.53 50.32 -17.49
CA ALA A 39 11.49 50.32 -16.46
C ALA A 39 11.31 51.72 -15.93
N ASP A 40 10.08 52.18 -15.92
CA ASP A 40 9.65 53.38 -15.19
C ASP A 40 9.50 53.08 -13.71
N ASP A 41 10.15 53.90 -12.92
CA ASP A 41 10.17 53.94 -11.46
C ASP A 41 8.84 54.56 -10.95
N HIS A 42 8.03 53.71 -10.25
CA HIS A 42 7.01 54.21 -9.33
C HIS A 42 7.18 53.59 -7.96
N GLY A 43 7.70 54.42 -7.04
CA GLY A 43 7.83 54.14 -5.63
C GLY A 43 6.52 53.71 -4.98
N GLY A 44 6.52 52.47 -4.48
CA GLY A 44 5.50 51.91 -3.59
C GLY A 44 6.17 51.42 -2.32
N GLU A 45 5.73 51.96 -1.19
CA GLU A 45 6.17 51.58 0.17
C GLU A 45 6.12 50.07 0.38
N PRO A 46 7.03 49.46 1.16
CA PRO A 46 6.98 48.05 1.45
C PRO A 46 5.77 47.75 2.36
N ARG A 47 4.69 47.22 1.78
CA ARG A 47 3.64 46.59 2.55
C ARG A 47 4.24 45.41 3.30
N SER A 48 4.17 45.48 4.63
CA SER A 48 4.46 44.38 5.52
C SER A 48 3.71 43.11 5.04
N ASP A 49 4.45 42.16 4.47
CA ASP A 49 3.99 40.81 4.28
C ASP A 49 3.71 40.18 5.66
N ALA A 50 2.51 40.42 6.15
CA ALA A 50 1.93 39.56 7.17
C ALA A 50 1.97 38.15 6.58
N ARG A 51 2.91 37.36 7.05
CA ARG A 51 3.12 35.93 6.71
C ARG A 51 1.76 35.25 6.83
N ARG A 52 1.02 35.16 5.73
CA ARG A 52 -0.22 34.38 5.69
C ARG A 52 0.21 32.96 6.09
N GLU A 53 -0.21 32.54 7.29
CA GLU A 53 -0.03 31.15 7.73
C GLU A 53 -0.47 30.25 6.58
N ARG A 54 0.40 29.32 6.19
CA ARG A 54 0.06 28.36 5.14
C ARG A 54 -1.22 27.63 5.57
N PRO A 55 -2.22 27.46 4.69
CA PRO A 55 -3.48 26.78 5.03
C PRO A 55 -3.28 25.43 5.70
N GLU A 56 -2.15 24.77 5.39
CA GLU A 56 -1.75 23.46 5.92
C GLU A 56 -1.38 23.43 7.41
N SER A 57 -1.19 24.57 8.06
CA SER A 57 -0.91 24.65 9.51
C SER A 57 -2.15 24.95 10.36
N ARG A 58 -3.33 25.03 9.75
CA ARG A 58 -4.60 25.27 10.46
C ARG A 58 -5.30 23.97 10.75
N ARG A 59 -6.02 23.90 11.86
CA ARG A 59 -6.93 22.79 12.15
C ARG A 59 -7.93 22.60 11.01
N LEU A 60 -8.37 21.36 10.84
CA LEU A 60 -9.48 21.03 9.95
C LEU A 60 -10.80 21.62 10.47
N PRO A 61 -11.82 21.80 9.62
CA PRO A 61 -13.13 22.24 10.06
C PRO A 61 -13.73 21.31 11.12
N PRO A 62 -14.68 21.80 11.93
CA PRO A 62 -15.45 20.95 12.81
C PRO A 62 -16.10 19.79 12.07
N ALA A 63 -16.25 18.64 12.75
CA ALA A 63 -16.91 17.48 12.18
C ALA A 63 -18.36 17.79 11.76
N VAL A 64 -18.77 17.22 10.64
CA VAL A 64 -20.13 17.32 10.09
C VAL A 64 -20.74 15.92 10.11
N ALA A 65 -21.99 15.83 10.57
CA ALA A 65 -22.79 14.61 10.52
C ALA A 65 -23.95 14.78 9.55
N THR A 66 -24.17 13.79 8.68
CA THR A 66 -25.24 13.76 7.68
C THR A 66 -25.96 12.41 7.71
N GLU A 67 -27.25 12.42 7.34
CA GLU A 67 -28.09 11.21 7.36
C GLU A 67 -28.28 10.71 5.94
N HIS A 68 -28.17 9.40 5.76
CA HIS A 68 -28.21 8.73 4.48
C HIS A 68 -28.93 7.40 4.56
N GLN A 69 -29.24 6.83 3.39
CA GLN A 69 -29.74 5.48 3.22
C GLN A 69 -29.12 4.83 1.99
N ILE A 70 -29.01 3.51 2.01
CA ILE A 70 -28.55 2.70 0.88
C ILE A 70 -29.31 1.39 0.83
N ALA A 71 -29.62 0.91 -0.38
CA ALA A 71 -30.23 -0.41 -0.58
C ALA A 71 -29.14 -1.44 -0.89
N ILE A 72 -29.00 -2.46 -0.04
CA ILE A 72 -28.04 -3.56 -0.21
C ILE A 72 -28.74 -4.89 0.05
N GLY A 73 -28.67 -5.82 -0.92
CA GLY A 73 -29.26 -7.15 -0.77
C GLY A 73 -30.77 -7.15 -0.55
N GLY A 74 -31.49 -6.12 -1.00
CA GLY A 74 -32.96 -5.97 -0.82
C GLY A 74 -33.35 -5.31 0.52
N GLU A 75 -32.39 -4.98 1.39
CA GLU A 75 -32.59 -4.22 2.63
C GLU A 75 -32.22 -2.75 2.44
N THR A 76 -33.04 -1.82 2.93
CA THR A 76 -32.68 -0.40 3.04
C THR A 76 -32.00 -0.16 4.39
N ILE A 77 -30.74 0.25 4.34
CA ILE A 77 -29.94 0.55 5.52
C ILE A 77 -29.86 2.06 5.70
N GLU A 78 -30.43 2.55 6.79
CA GLU A 78 -30.24 3.94 7.22
C GLU A 78 -28.92 4.05 7.99
N TYR A 79 -28.15 5.10 7.70
CA TYR A 79 -26.88 5.33 8.38
C TYR A 79 -26.58 6.82 8.54
N GLN A 80 -25.76 7.12 9.55
CA GLN A 80 -25.16 8.43 9.73
C GLN A 80 -23.74 8.41 9.17
N ALA A 81 -23.38 9.40 8.38
CA ALA A 81 -22.01 9.64 7.94
C ALA A 81 -21.43 10.82 8.75
N ILE A 82 -20.21 10.65 9.27
CA ILE A 82 -19.48 11.71 9.99
C ILE A 82 -18.15 11.92 9.29
N ALA A 83 -17.94 13.12 8.74
CA ALA A 83 -16.64 13.56 8.24
C ALA A 83 -16.04 14.57 9.22
N GLY A 84 -14.80 14.37 9.63
CA GLY A 84 -14.17 15.20 10.65
C GLY A 84 -12.70 14.86 10.86
N SER A 85 -12.18 15.28 12.01
CA SER A 85 -10.79 15.00 12.38
C SER A 85 -10.58 14.79 13.88
N ILE A 86 -9.42 14.23 14.22
CA ILE A 86 -8.89 14.10 15.56
C ILE A 86 -7.51 14.71 15.62
N VAL A 87 -7.33 15.68 16.52
CA VAL A 87 -6.04 16.31 16.78
C VAL A 87 -5.20 15.41 17.67
N LEU A 88 -3.97 15.17 17.25
CA LEU A 88 -2.96 14.49 18.05
C LEU A 88 -2.01 15.49 18.68
N GLU A 89 -1.79 15.30 19.97
CA GLU A 89 -0.85 16.09 20.77
C GLU A 89 0.45 15.32 21.00
N GLY A 90 1.56 16.03 21.03
CA GLY A 90 2.83 15.50 21.47
C GLY A 90 2.92 15.35 22.98
N ALA A 91 4.00 14.75 23.45
CA ALA A 91 4.26 14.54 24.90
C ALA A 91 4.29 15.84 25.73
N ASN A 92 4.52 16.98 25.07
CA ASN A 92 4.52 18.31 25.68
C ASN A 92 3.14 19.00 25.68
N GLY A 93 2.08 18.31 25.28
CA GLY A 93 0.72 18.84 25.16
C GLY A 93 0.50 19.81 23.99
N ARG A 94 1.47 19.92 23.05
CA ARG A 94 1.30 20.73 21.83
C ARG A 94 0.63 19.91 20.74
N GLU A 95 -0.26 20.55 20.01
CA GLU A 95 -0.87 19.99 18.83
C GLU A 95 0.16 19.77 17.72
N GLU A 96 0.23 18.56 17.21
CA GLU A 96 1.23 18.19 16.21
C GLU A 96 0.62 17.83 14.87
N ALA A 97 -0.52 17.14 14.88
CA ALA A 97 -1.18 16.67 13.67
C ALA A 97 -2.70 16.67 13.84
N ASP A 98 -3.40 16.83 12.72
CA ASP A 98 -4.86 16.72 12.63
C ASP A 98 -5.19 15.61 11.62
N ILE A 99 -5.77 14.50 12.10
CA ILE A 99 -6.04 13.30 11.31
C ILE A 99 -7.49 13.30 10.86
N ALA A 100 -7.69 13.44 9.54
CA ALA A 100 -9.00 13.39 8.91
C ALA A 100 -9.55 11.96 8.85
N PHE A 101 -10.87 11.83 8.98
CA PHE A 101 -11.57 10.57 8.85
C PHE A 101 -12.97 10.76 8.26
N VAL A 102 -13.51 9.65 7.72
CA VAL A 102 -14.94 9.51 7.41
C VAL A 102 -15.46 8.26 8.08
N ALA A 103 -16.49 8.40 8.89
CA ALA A 103 -17.11 7.29 9.61
C ALA A 103 -18.57 7.09 9.18
N TYR A 104 -19.03 5.84 9.14
CA TYR A 104 -20.38 5.44 8.82
C TYR A 104 -20.94 4.56 9.92
N PHE A 105 -22.04 4.98 10.52
CA PHE A 105 -22.73 4.29 11.60
C PHE A 105 -24.13 3.88 11.16
N ARG A 106 -24.43 2.59 11.16
CA ARG A 106 -25.78 2.08 10.89
C ARG A 106 -26.73 2.52 12.00
N LYS A 107 -27.86 3.13 11.66
CA LYS A 107 -28.88 3.56 12.61
C LYS A 107 -29.63 2.38 13.20
N GLY A 108 -30.09 2.53 14.44
CA GLY A 108 -30.89 1.52 15.13
C GLY A 108 -30.11 0.28 15.59
N ALA A 109 -28.80 0.21 15.37
CA ALA A 109 -27.95 -0.85 15.86
C ALA A 109 -27.39 -0.52 17.26
N ASP A 110 -27.22 -1.55 18.10
CA ASP A 110 -26.59 -1.41 19.42
C ASP A 110 -25.08 -1.19 19.26
N PRO A 111 -24.53 -0.02 19.61
CA PRO A 111 -23.11 0.28 19.46
C PRO A 111 -22.19 -0.69 20.20
N GLN A 112 -22.63 -1.28 21.31
CA GLN A 112 -21.79 -2.20 22.09
C GLN A 112 -21.62 -3.57 21.43
N ARG A 113 -22.61 -3.99 20.63
CA ARG A 113 -22.62 -5.29 19.97
C ARG A 113 -22.25 -5.21 18.50
N ARG A 114 -22.43 -4.03 17.89
CA ARG A 114 -22.12 -3.85 16.46
C ARG A 114 -20.61 -3.65 16.27
N PRO A 115 -19.97 -4.42 15.38
CA PRO A 115 -18.56 -4.26 15.06
C PRO A 115 -18.26 -2.87 14.47
N ILE A 116 -17.03 -2.40 14.70
CA ILE A 116 -16.49 -1.18 14.09
C ILE A 116 -15.14 -1.51 13.43
N THR A 117 -14.96 -1.11 12.18
CA THR A 117 -13.79 -1.42 11.36
C THR A 117 -13.06 -0.14 10.96
N PHE A 118 -11.77 -0.06 11.30
CA PHE A 118 -10.88 1.01 10.86
C PHE A 118 -10.15 0.59 9.59
N ALA A 119 -10.23 1.43 8.56
CA ALA A 119 -9.68 1.17 7.23
C ALA A 119 -8.53 2.12 6.91
N PHE A 120 -7.43 1.58 6.39
CA PHE A 120 -6.21 2.32 6.07
C PHE A 120 -5.64 1.89 4.71
N ASN A 121 -5.44 2.83 3.80
CA ASN A 121 -4.58 2.57 2.65
C ASN A 121 -3.10 2.64 3.01
N GLY A 122 -2.25 2.30 2.07
CA GLY A 122 -0.82 2.11 2.26
C GLY A 122 0.04 3.22 1.70
N GLY A 123 0.87 2.88 0.75
CA GLY A 123 1.93 3.69 0.18
C GLY A 123 3.30 3.31 0.76
N PRO A 124 3.79 3.88 1.89
CA PRO A 124 3.19 4.94 2.72
C PRO A 124 2.95 6.24 1.94
N GLY A 125 1.89 6.96 2.34
CA GLY A 125 1.54 8.24 1.71
C GLY A 125 0.24 8.23 0.91
N ALA A 126 -0.53 7.12 0.89
CA ALA A 126 -1.85 7.06 0.28
C ALA A 126 -2.96 7.37 1.31
N ALA A 127 -3.94 8.18 0.88
CA ALA A 127 -5.19 8.40 1.58
C ALA A 127 -6.09 7.17 1.50
N SER A 128 -7.00 7.00 2.45
CA SER A 128 -7.88 5.83 2.51
C SER A 128 -9.01 5.84 1.46
N ALA A 129 -8.99 6.77 0.51
CA ALA A 129 -9.97 6.89 -0.56
C ALA A 129 -10.04 5.64 -1.47
N TYR A 130 -8.93 4.93 -1.68
CA TYR A 130 -8.92 3.69 -2.47
C TYR A 130 -9.83 2.62 -1.85
N LEU A 131 -9.72 2.40 -0.53
CA LEU A 131 -10.64 1.51 0.19
C LEU A 131 -12.01 2.16 0.40
N HIS A 132 -12.08 3.46 0.65
CA HIS A 132 -13.31 4.18 0.97
C HIS A 132 -14.30 4.14 -0.20
N ILE A 133 -14.02 4.94 -1.25
CA ILE A 133 -14.90 5.04 -2.43
C ILE A 133 -14.50 4.08 -3.56
N GLY A 134 -13.40 3.34 -3.41
CA GLY A 134 -12.99 2.30 -4.35
C GLY A 134 -13.57 0.93 -4.04
N ALA A 135 -13.83 0.61 -2.74
CA ALA A 135 -14.14 -0.77 -2.33
C ALA A 135 -15.25 -0.91 -1.30
N LEU A 136 -15.12 -0.32 -0.08
CA LEU A 136 -15.83 -0.76 1.12
C LEU A 136 -16.94 0.18 1.57
N GLY A 137 -16.84 1.47 1.23
CA GLY A 137 -17.79 2.50 1.65
C GLY A 137 -19.15 2.36 0.97
N PRO A 138 -20.17 3.13 1.42
CA PRO A 138 -21.52 3.07 0.84
C PRO A 138 -21.61 3.65 -0.57
N ARG A 139 -20.70 4.55 -0.94
CA ARG A 139 -20.58 5.09 -2.30
C ARG A 139 -19.32 4.57 -2.97
N ARG A 140 -19.39 4.33 -4.26
CA ARG A 140 -18.30 3.72 -5.03
C ARG A 140 -18.08 4.44 -6.36
N LEU A 141 -16.79 4.66 -6.67
CA LEU A 141 -16.35 5.06 -8.00
C LEU A 141 -16.47 3.86 -8.97
N SER A 142 -17.01 4.09 -10.16
CA SER A 142 -17.07 3.07 -11.20
C SER A 142 -15.72 2.90 -11.89
N PHE A 143 -15.22 1.66 -11.95
CA PHE A 143 -13.97 1.26 -12.62
C PHE A 143 -14.21 0.42 -13.88
N GLY A 144 -15.38 0.52 -14.51
CA GLY A 144 -15.75 -0.39 -15.59
C GLY A 144 -15.94 -1.84 -15.10
N ASN A 145 -16.03 -2.79 -16.03
CA ASN A 145 -16.28 -4.21 -15.69
C ASN A 145 -15.00 -4.96 -15.35
N GLU A 146 -13.86 -4.55 -15.89
CA GLU A 146 -12.57 -5.25 -15.80
C GLU A 146 -11.50 -4.46 -15.02
N GLY A 147 -11.92 -3.46 -14.23
CA GLY A 147 -11.01 -2.65 -13.45
C GLY A 147 -10.35 -1.53 -14.25
N GLU A 148 -10.99 -1.09 -15.33
CA GLU A 148 -10.53 0.05 -16.12
C GLU A 148 -10.47 1.30 -15.26
N VAL A 149 -9.49 2.16 -15.53
CA VAL A 149 -9.37 3.43 -14.81
C VAL A 149 -10.44 4.39 -15.31
N PRO A 150 -11.30 4.94 -14.41
CA PRO A 150 -12.34 5.86 -14.80
C PRO A 150 -11.77 7.18 -15.33
N SER A 151 -12.37 7.69 -16.39
CA SER A 151 -12.06 9.02 -16.91
C SER A 151 -12.79 10.12 -16.13
N SER A 152 -12.49 11.40 -16.46
CA SER A 152 -13.23 12.56 -15.94
C SER A 152 -14.45 12.86 -16.84
N PRO A 153 -15.63 13.22 -16.25
CA PRO A 153 -15.89 13.33 -14.81
C PRO A 153 -16.09 11.97 -14.15
N PRO A 154 -15.63 11.81 -12.91
CA PRO A 154 -15.83 10.57 -12.16
C PRO A 154 -17.31 10.40 -11.79
N VAL A 155 -17.81 9.17 -11.82
CA VAL A 155 -19.19 8.84 -11.47
C VAL A 155 -19.20 7.99 -10.20
N LEU A 156 -19.85 8.49 -9.15
CA LEU A 156 -20.13 7.74 -7.93
C LEU A 156 -21.53 7.11 -8.01
N SER A 157 -21.62 5.87 -7.57
CA SER A 157 -22.87 5.11 -7.44
C SER A 157 -22.96 4.47 -6.06
N ASP A 158 -24.13 3.95 -5.72
CA ASP A 158 -24.29 3.12 -4.52
C ASP A 158 -23.45 1.85 -4.65
N ASN A 159 -22.83 1.44 -3.54
CA ASN A 159 -22.00 0.25 -3.48
C ASN A 159 -22.77 -0.92 -2.90
N ALA A 160 -23.25 -1.80 -3.76
CA ALA A 160 -23.96 -3.03 -3.34
C ALA A 160 -23.08 -3.98 -2.48
N GLU A 161 -21.75 -3.86 -2.58
CA GLU A 161 -20.78 -4.66 -1.85
C GLU A 161 -20.17 -3.90 -0.66
N SER A 162 -20.83 -2.81 -0.21
CA SER A 162 -20.39 -2.11 1.01
C SER A 162 -20.44 -3.04 2.23
N TRP A 163 -19.49 -2.86 3.15
CA TRP A 163 -19.44 -3.62 4.39
C TRP A 163 -20.39 -3.09 5.48
N LEU A 164 -21.10 -2.01 5.21
CA LEU A 164 -22.05 -1.43 6.15
C LEU A 164 -23.14 -2.40 6.66
N PRO A 165 -23.58 -3.45 5.96
CA PRO A 165 -24.51 -4.45 6.52
C PRO A 165 -24.01 -5.14 7.78
N PHE A 166 -22.71 -5.41 7.95
CA PHE A 166 -22.17 -6.22 9.04
C PHE A 166 -21.19 -5.48 9.99
N THR A 167 -20.68 -4.31 9.62
CA THR A 167 -19.80 -3.49 10.47
C THR A 167 -20.03 -2.00 10.23
N ASP A 168 -19.79 -1.16 11.25
CA ASP A 168 -19.59 0.26 11.02
C ASP A 168 -18.18 0.49 10.47
N LEU A 169 -17.99 1.57 9.72
CA LEU A 169 -16.75 1.80 8.97
C LEU A 169 -16.12 3.14 9.37
N VAL A 170 -14.81 3.17 9.52
CA VAL A 170 -14.03 4.38 9.75
C VAL A 170 -12.83 4.39 8.80
N PHE A 171 -12.88 5.25 7.80
CA PHE A 171 -11.78 5.46 6.87
C PHE A 171 -10.89 6.56 7.40
N VAL A 172 -9.62 6.26 7.61
CA VAL A 172 -8.66 7.15 8.27
C VAL A 172 -7.56 7.51 7.30
N ASP A 173 -7.34 8.80 7.10
CA ASP A 173 -6.20 9.30 6.30
C ASP A 173 -4.98 9.46 7.23
N PRO A 174 -3.91 8.67 7.09
CA PRO A 174 -2.69 8.86 7.87
C PRO A 174 -2.09 10.26 7.69
N VAL A 175 -1.28 10.70 8.65
CA VAL A 175 -0.73 12.08 8.67
C VAL A 175 0.02 12.42 7.38
N GLY A 176 -0.42 13.48 6.71
CA GLY A 176 0.14 13.94 5.43
C GLY A 176 -0.54 13.34 4.20
N THR A 177 -1.64 12.62 4.38
CA THR A 177 -2.47 12.07 3.29
C THR A 177 -3.89 12.63 3.37
N GLY A 178 -4.65 12.55 2.29
CA GLY A 178 -5.99 13.09 2.23
C GLY A 178 -6.01 14.56 2.64
N PHE A 179 -6.85 14.89 3.60
CA PHE A 179 -6.85 16.20 4.23
C PHE A 179 -6.05 16.26 5.54
N SER A 180 -5.53 15.12 6.02
CA SER A 180 -4.70 15.06 7.23
C SER A 180 -3.43 15.87 7.11
N ARG A 181 -3.10 16.63 8.15
CA ARG A 181 -2.03 17.62 8.08
C ARG A 181 -1.26 17.75 9.37
N PHE A 182 -0.06 18.31 9.29
CA PHE A 182 0.66 18.76 10.47
C PHE A 182 0.16 20.13 10.93
N LEU A 183 0.04 20.30 12.24
CA LEU A 183 -0.27 21.57 12.88
C LEU A 183 1.01 22.35 13.28
N THR A 184 2.17 21.77 13.02
CA THR A 184 3.49 22.34 13.29
C THR A 184 4.39 22.31 12.07
N SER A 185 5.30 23.26 11.97
CA SER A 185 6.37 23.29 10.96
C SER A 185 7.64 22.54 11.40
N ASP A 186 7.65 21.94 12.61
CA ASP A 186 8.82 21.25 13.16
C ASP A 186 9.17 20.02 12.32
N GLY A 187 10.39 20.01 11.78
CA GLY A 187 10.90 18.92 10.96
C GLY A 187 11.14 17.62 11.73
N GLU A 188 11.41 17.68 13.05
CA GLU A 188 11.58 16.51 13.91
C GLU A 188 10.25 15.81 14.12
N VAL A 189 9.18 16.58 14.34
CA VAL A 189 7.81 16.04 14.42
C VAL A 189 7.48 15.31 13.13
N ARG A 190 7.72 15.91 11.96
CA ARG A 190 7.46 15.26 10.66
C ARG A 190 8.24 13.96 10.50
N ARG A 191 9.54 13.94 10.83
CA ARG A 191 10.36 12.73 10.76
C ARG A 191 9.86 11.63 11.69
N ARG A 192 9.37 11.99 12.87
CA ARG A 192 8.81 11.05 13.82
C ARG A 192 7.53 10.39 13.27
N TYR A 193 6.57 11.17 12.76
CA TYR A 193 5.32 10.63 12.20
C TYR A 193 5.53 9.84 10.91
N TRP A 194 6.49 10.25 10.07
CA TRP A 194 6.80 9.55 8.83
C TRP A 194 7.82 8.42 9.06
N SER A 195 7.47 7.55 9.97
CA SER A 195 8.22 6.33 10.30
C SER A 195 7.25 5.23 10.67
N VAL A 196 7.70 3.97 10.61
CA VAL A 196 6.87 2.82 10.99
C VAL A 196 6.33 2.98 12.41
N ASP A 197 7.20 3.24 13.40
CA ASP A 197 6.80 3.34 14.81
C ASP A 197 5.93 4.58 15.08
N GLY A 198 6.23 5.70 14.43
CA GLY A 198 5.46 6.94 14.58
C GLY A 198 4.07 6.83 13.98
N ASP A 199 3.94 6.21 12.82
CA ASP A 199 2.68 5.92 12.16
C ASP A 199 1.78 5.03 13.04
N ILE A 200 2.32 3.90 13.54
CA ILE A 200 1.59 2.99 14.43
C ILE A 200 1.18 3.69 15.73
N SER A 201 2.04 4.52 16.30
CA SER A 201 1.73 5.27 17.53
C SER A 201 0.63 6.33 17.29
N ALA A 202 0.71 7.06 16.17
CA ALA A 202 -0.28 8.06 15.78
C ALA A 202 -1.65 7.44 15.53
N LEU A 203 -1.70 6.34 14.75
CA LEU A 203 -2.95 5.66 14.45
C LEU A 203 -3.53 4.93 15.67
N GLY A 204 -2.69 4.39 16.56
CA GLY A 204 -3.13 3.83 17.82
C GLY A 204 -3.79 4.88 18.71
N SER A 205 -3.17 6.08 18.81
CA SER A 205 -3.75 7.22 19.54
C SER A 205 -5.05 7.72 18.90
N PHE A 206 -5.10 7.76 17.55
CA PHE A 206 -6.33 8.08 16.82
C PHE A 206 -7.46 7.09 17.16
N VAL A 207 -7.21 5.78 17.04
CA VAL A 207 -8.21 4.73 17.32
C VAL A 207 -8.72 4.84 18.76
N TRP A 208 -7.80 5.00 19.72
CA TRP A 208 -8.17 5.15 21.14
C TRP A 208 -9.07 6.39 21.36
N GLN A 209 -8.69 7.57 20.83
CA GLN A 209 -9.48 8.79 20.97
C GLN A 209 -10.82 8.68 20.24
N PHE A 210 -10.86 8.05 19.06
CA PHE A 210 -12.08 7.83 18.29
C PHE A 210 -13.07 6.96 19.06
N LEU A 211 -12.61 5.81 19.59
CA LEU A 211 -13.46 4.89 20.35
C LEU A 211 -14.03 5.53 21.62
N ASN A 212 -13.26 6.38 22.31
CA ASN A 212 -13.75 7.15 23.46
C ASN A 212 -14.74 8.22 23.03
N ARG A 213 -14.45 8.99 21.97
CA ARG A 213 -15.32 10.10 21.52
C ARG A 213 -16.70 9.64 21.06
N TYR A 214 -16.78 8.45 20.48
CA TYR A 214 -18.01 7.88 19.91
C TYR A 214 -18.59 6.72 20.71
N ASP A 215 -18.17 6.54 21.97
CA ASP A 215 -18.65 5.50 22.89
C ASP A 215 -18.58 4.08 22.32
N ARG A 216 -17.49 3.75 21.61
CA ARG A 216 -17.30 2.48 20.91
C ARG A 216 -16.23 1.55 21.54
N LEU A 217 -15.80 1.82 22.78
CA LEU A 217 -14.81 0.97 23.48
C LEU A 217 -15.28 -0.47 23.67
N ALA A 218 -16.59 -0.68 23.88
CA ALA A 218 -17.17 -2.01 24.05
C ALA A 218 -17.44 -2.75 22.73
N SER A 219 -17.48 -2.05 21.58
CA SER A 219 -17.73 -2.65 20.27
C SER A 219 -16.68 -3.70 19.92
N PRO A 220 -17.01 -4.80 19.20
CA PRO A 220 -16.02 -5.63 18.53
C PRO A 220 -15.25 -4.79 17.49
N LYS A 221 -13.92 -4.96 17.39
CA LYS A 221 -13.09 -4.14 16.50
C LYS A 221 -12.49 -4.98 15.38
N GLY A 222 -12.51 -4.39 14.16
CA GLY A 222 -11.80 -4.86 12.99
C GLY A 222 -10.79 -3.82 12.49
N LEU A 223 -9.71 -4.30 11.91
CA LEU A 223 -8.77 -3.49 11.13
C LEU A 223 -8.72 -4.02 9.71
N VAL A 224 -8.76 -3.13 8.73
CA VAL A 224 -8.52 -3.46 7.32
C VAL A 224 -7.45 -2.54 6.77
N GLY A 225 -6.51 -3.11 6.03
CA GLY A 225 -5.43 -2.34 5.41
C GLY A 225 -5.02 -2.89 4.07
N GLU A 226 -4.68 -1.99 3.15
CA GLU A 226 -4.21 -2.34 1.81
C GLU A 226 -2.74 -1.99 1.64
N SER A 227 -1.97 -2.88 0.98
CA SER A 227 -0.56 -2.64 0.66
C SER A 227 0.29 -2.45 1.93
N TYR A 228 0.98 -1.32 2.08
CA TYR A 228 1.60 -0.91 3.35
C TYR A 228 0.56 -0.80 4.49
N GLY A 229 -0.71 -0.50 4.18
CA GLY A 229 -1.81 -0.60 5.17
C GLY A 229 -2.00 -2.03 5.69
N GLY A 230 -1.82 -3.04 4.84
CA GLY A 230 -1.80 -4.44 5.24
C GLY A 230 -0.59 -4.82 6.12
N PHE A 231 0.57 -4.21 5.91
CA PHE A 231 1.72 -4.28 6.84
C PHE A 231 1.43 -3.58 8.17
N ARG A 232 0.69 -2.47 8.12
CA ARG A 232 0.26 -1.69 9.29
C ARG A 232 -0.69 -2.46 10.20
N VAL A 233 -1.65 -3.21 9.63
CA VAL A 233 -2.71 -3.90 10.38
C VAL A 233 -2.19 -4.80 11.51
N PRO A 234 -1.26 -5.75 11.31
CA PRO A 234 -0.74 -6.56 12.41
C PRO A 234 -0.02 -5.74 13.47
N LYS A 235 0.80 -4.78 13.06
CA LYS A 235 1.56 -3.89 13.97
C LYS A 235 0.63 -3.03 14.80
N LEU A 236 -0.40 -2.47 14.18
CA LEU A 236 -1.40 -1.66 14.87
C LEU A 236 -2.23 -2.52 15.84
N ALA A 237 -2.66 -3.72 15.44
CA ALA A 237 -3.36 -4.64 16.31
C ALA A 237 -2.52 -4.98 17.54
N ARG A 238 -1.24 -5.32 17.35
CA ARG A 238 -0.30 -5.58 18.44
C ARG A 238 -0.13 -4.37 19.36
N ALA A 239 0.03 -3.16 18.80
CA ALA A 239 0.16 -1.93 19.58
C ALA A 239 -1.13 -1.61 20.35
N LEU A 240 -2.30 -1.75 19.73
CA LEU A 240 -3.59 -1.54 20.38
C LEU A 240 -3.76 -2.47 21.59
N GLN A 241 -3.44 -3.75 21.45
CA GLN A 241 -3.50 -4.72 22.56
C GLN A 241 -2.54 -4.36 23.69
N THR A 242 -1.28 -4.01 23.38
CA THR A 242 -0.23 -3.92 24.41
C THR A 242 0.01 -2.52 24.96
N ARG A 243 -0.30 -1.48 24.19
CA ARG A 243 -0.03 -0.08 24.60
C ARG A 243 -1.31 0.68 24.92
N PHE A 244 -2.44 0.33 24.28
CA PHE A 244 -3.71 1.04 24.43
C PHE A 244 -4.80 0.24 25.14
N GLY A 245 -4.58 -1.04 25.45
CA GLY A 245 -5.54 -1.90 26.13
C GLY A 245 -6.79 -2.21 25.28
N ILE A 246 -6.66 -2.23 23.95
CA ILE A 246 -7.77 -2.43 23.02
C ILE A 246 -7.58 -3.74 22.27
N GLY A 247 -8.51 -4.69 22.44
CA GLY A 247 -8.57 -5.93 21.66
C GLY A 247 -9.09 -5.70 20.24
N VAL A 248 -8.54 -6.45 19.27
CA VAL A 248 -8.96 -6.44 17.86
C VAL A 248 -9.22 -7.87 17.43
N GLY A 249 -10.47 -8.20 17.08
CA GLY A 249 -10.87 -9.57 16.73
C GLY A 249 -10.76 -9.92 15.26
N THR A 250 -10.82 -8.93 14.36
CA THR A 250 -10.77 -9.15 12.90
C THR A 250 -9.65 -8.36 12.26
N LEU A 251 -8.78 -9.05 11.51
CA LEU A 251 -7.67 -8.49 10.76
C LEU A 251 -7.84 -8.82 9.28
N VAL A 252 -8.03 -7.81 8.42
CA VAL A 252 -8.13 -8.01 6.97
C VAL A 252 -6.97 -7.27 6.31
N MET A 253 -6.16 -8.01 5.57
CA MET A 253 -4.99 -7.50 4.87
C MET A 253 -5.18 -7.68 3.37
N ILE A 254 -5.38 -6.59 2.66
CA ILE A 254 -5.62 -6.55 1.22
C ILE A 254 -4.29 -6.25 0.52
N SER A 255 -3.85 -7.15 -0.35
CA SER A 255 -2.59 -7.04 -1.10
C SER A 255 -1.41 -6.59 -0.21
N PRO A 256 -1.21 -7.19 0.98
CA PRO A 256 -0.23 -6.71 1.96
C PRO A 256 1.21 -6.98 1.56
N VAL A 257 2.13 -6.23 2.19
CA VAL A 257 3.52 -6.64 2.35
C VAL A 257 3.67 -7.22 3.75
N LEU A 258 3.85 -8.52 3.90
CA LEU A 258 4.10 -9.14 5.21
C LEU A 258 5.58 -9.15 5.58
N ASP A 259 6.46 -9.28 4.57
CA ASP A 259 7.92 -9.25 4.72
C ASP A 259 8.55 -8.64 3.46
N PHE A 260 9.24 -7.52 3.61
CA PHE A 260 9.90 -6.82 2.51
C PHE A 260 11.03 -7.63 1.87
N SER A 261 11.65 -8.58 2.60
CA SER A 261 12.69 -9.44 2.05
C SER A 261 12.20 -10.35 0.92
N LEU A 262 10.88 -10.58 0.85
CA LEU A 262 10.23 -11.42 -0.17
C LEU A 262 9.79 -10.62 -1.42
N ILE A 263 9.88 -9.29 -1.39
CA ILE A 263 9.46 -8.44 -2.52
C ILE A 263 10.56 -7.49 -3.01
N GLU A 264 11.60 -7.24 -2.21
CA GLU A 264 12.72 -6.39 -2.64
C GLU A 264 13.59 -7.08 -3.69
N ASP A 265 13.67 -6.47 -4.87
CA ASP A 265 14.33 -7.03 -6.03
C ASP A 265 15.82 -6.67 -6.09
N GLY A 266 16.65 -7.46 -5.42
CA GLY A 266 18.10 -7.37 -5.52
C GLY A 266 18.67 -8.22 -6.67
N ALA A 267 19.81 -7.80 -7.24
CA ALA A 267 20.46 -8.52 -8.34
C ALA A 267 20.77 -9.98 -8.02
N VAL A 268 21.04 -10.28 -6.75
CA VAL A 268 21.39 -11.61 -6.25
C VAL A 268 20.32 -12.22 -5.32
N SER A 269 19.18 -11.55 -5.16
CA SER A 269 18.07 -12.08 -4.35
C SER A 269 17.15 -12.95 -5.20
N PRO A 270 17.11 -14.27 -4.99
CA PRO A 270 16.22 -15.15 -5.74
C PRO A 270 14.77 -15.08 -5.25
N LEU A 271 14.53 -14.75 -3.96
CA LEU A 271 13.22 -14.88 -3.33
C LEU A 271 12.18 -13.93 -3.93
N ALA A 272 12.54 -12.65 -4.12
CA ALA A 272 11.62 -11.68 -4.71
C ALA A 272 11.25 -12.03 -6.16
N LYS A 273 12.21 -12.56 -6.93
CA LYS A 273 11.96 -13.01 -8.31
C LYS A 273 11.10 -14.27 -8.35
N ALA A 274 11.39 -15.23 -7.48
CA ALA A 274 10.59 -16.45 -7.33
C ALA A 274 9.15 -16.12 -6.88
N ALA A 275 8.99 -15.19 -5.93
CA ALA A 275 7.68 -14.78 -5.44
C ALA A 275 6.80 -14.12 -6.52
N ARG A 276 7.40 -13.43 -7.52
CA ARG A 276 6.66 -12.81 -8.63
C ARG A 276 6.31 -13.76 -9.76
N LEU A 277 7.03 -14.88 -9.89
CA LEU A 277 6.85 -15.77 -11.06
C LEU A 277 5.40 -16.27 -11.25
N PRO A 278 4.67 -16.71 -10.22
CA PRO A 278 3.27 -17.11 -10.39
C PRO A 278 2.37 -15.96 -10.87
N SER A 279 2.59 -14.71 -10.40
CA SER A 279 1.84 -13.54 -10.89
C SER A 279 2.25 -13.15 -12.32
N PHE A 280 3.49 -13.34 -12.72
CA PHE A 280 3.90 -13.20 -14.13
C PHE A 280 3.19 -14.23 -15.02
N ALA A 281 3.10 -15.48 -14.56
CA ALA A 281 2.38 -16.53 -15.27
C ALA A 281 0.88 -16.22 -15.40
N ALA A 282 0.24 -15.75 -14.34
CA ALA A 282 -1.14 -15.31 -14.37
C ALA A 282 -1.37 -14.18 -15.39
N THR A 283 -0.49 -13.16 -15.37
CA THR A 283 -0.54 -12.04 -16.32
C THR A 283 -0.38 -12.49 -17.76
N ALA A 284 0.57 -13.40 -18.03
CA ALA A 284 0.78 -13.95 -19.37
C ALA A 284 -0.44 -14.74 -19.88
N LEU A 285 -1.10 -15.49 -18.99
CA LEU A 285 -2.33 -16.22 -19.32
C LEU A 285 -3.50 -15.27 -19.58
N GLU A 286 -3.66 -14.20 -18.78
CA GLU A 286 -4.71 -13.19 -19.02
C GLU A 286 -4.45 -12.40 -20.33
N ARG A 287 -3.20 -12.11 -20.67
CA ARG A 287 -2.86 -11.54 -21.98
C ARG A 287 -3.31 -12.44 -23.15
N GLY A 288 -3.28 -13.76 -22.93
CA GLY A 288 -3.78 -14.77 -23.86
C GLY A 288 -5.30 -14.92 -23.87
N GLY A 289 -6.05 -14.12 -23.10
CA GLY A 289 -7.51 -14.15 -23.02
C GLY A 289 -8.08 -15.16 -22.00
N ARG A 290 -7.25 -15.69 -21.10
CA ARG A 290 -7.68 -16.64 -20.06
C ARG A 290 -7.66 -15.98 -18.69
N THR A 291 -8.82 -15.67 -18.13
CA THR A 291 -8.94 -15.17 -16.75
C THR A 291 -8.65 -16.28 -15.74
N ILE A 292 -7.75 -15.99 -14.79
CA ILE A 292 -7.41 -16.93 -13.71
C ILE A 292 -8.39 -16.74 -12.56
N THR A 293 -8.98 -17.84 -12.12
CA THR A 293 -10.01 -17.84 -11.06
C THR A 293 -9.66 -18.72 -9.86
N SER A 294 -8.65 -19.59 -10.00
CA SER A 294 -8.19 -20.48 -8.94
C SER A 294 -6.66 -20.56 -8.91
N ARG A 295 -6.10 -20.69 -7.70
CA ARG A 295 -4.67 -20.98 -7.51
C ARG A 295 -4.22 -22.30 -8.13
N ASP A 296 -5.11 -23.27 -8.26
CA ASP A 296 -4.80 -24.56 -8.89
C ASP A 296 -4.31 -24.39 -10.33
N GLU A 297 -4.78 -23.36 -11.03
CA GLU A 297 -4.33 -23.01 -12.38
C GLU A 297 -2.88 -22.55 -12.42
N LEU A 298 -2.31 -22.10 -11.30
CA LEU A 298 -0.94 -21.65 -11.13
C LEU A 298 -0.07 -22.61 -10.32
N ALA A 299 -0.60 -23.79 -9.94
CA ALA A 299 0.10 -24.75 -9.08
C ALA A 299 1.46 -25.19 -9.64
N GLU A 300 1.61 -25.26 -10.96
CA GLU A 300 2.88 -25.60 -11.60
C GLU A 300 3.89 -24.45 -11.44
N ALA A 301 3.47 -23.20 -11.66
CA ALA A 301 4.31 -22.02 -11.47
C ALA A 301 4.73 -21.86 -10.00
N GLU A 302 3.81 -22.10 -9.04
CA GLU A 302 4.13 -22.09 -7.61
C GLU A 302 5.16 -23.16 -7.23
N ARG A 303 4.99 -24.41 -7.72
CA ARG A 303 5.96 -25.48 -7.46
C ARG A 303 7.33 -25.17 -8.05
N TYR A 304 7.38 -24.66 -9.27
CA TYR A 304 8.62 -24.27 -9.90
C TYR A 304 9.30 -23.12 -9.11
N ALA A 305 8.55 -22.07 -8.79
CA ALA A 305 9.04 -20.91 -8.04
C ALA A 305 9.59 -21.29 -6.65
N GLY A 306 8.91 -22.20 -5.92
CA GLY A 306 9.31 -22.63 -4.58
C GLY A 306 10.45 -23.65 -4.55
N GLY A 307 10.94 -24.16 -5.68
CA GLY A 307 11.94 -25.21 -5.74
C GLY A 307 12.97 -25.05 -6.85
N PRO A 308 12.74 -25.58 -8.07
CA PRO A 308 13.72 -25.59 -9.16
C PRO A 308 14.23 -24.21 -9.56
N PHE A 309 13.36 -23.18 -9.53
CA PHE A 309 13.74 -21.79 -9.77
C PHE A 309 14.89 -21.34 -8.86
N LEU A 310 14.75 -21.58 -7.56
CA LEU A 310 15.76 -21.20 -6.57
C LEU A 310 17.06 -21.96 -6.79
N ALA A 311 16.96 -23.26 -7.09
CA ALA A 311 18.14 -24.11 -7.33
C ALA A 311 18.93 -23.63 -8.55
N ASP A 312 18.29 -23.40 -9.70
CA ASP A 312 18.96 -22.96 -10.93
C ASP A 312 19.47 -21.52 -10.79
N PHE A 313 18.71 -20.61 -10.15
CA PHE A 313 19.16 -19.25 -9.87
C PHE A 313 20.46 -19.20 -9.07
N LEU A 314 20.58 -20.03 -8.01
CA LEU A 314 21.75 -20.07 -7.11
C LEU A 314 22.98 -20.67 -7.77
N ARG A 315 22.83 -21.55 -8.77
CA ARG A 315 23.97 -22.04 -9.58
C ARG A 315 24.62 -20.91 -10.37
N GLY A 316 23.86 -19.89 -10.71
CA GLY A 316 24.34 -18.68 -11.35
C GLY A 316 24.60 -18.83 -12.86
N PRO A 317 24.83 -17.70 -13.58
CA PRO A 317 24.91 -17.67 -15.03
C PRO A 317 26.18 -18.32 -15.63
N ARG A 318 27.13 -18.77 -14.79
CA ARG A 318 28.31 -19.53 -15.24
C ARG A 318 28.01 -21.01 -15.44
N ASP A 319 27.00 -21.55 -14.77
CA ASP A 319 26.47 -22.89 -15.01
C ASP A 319 25.54 -22.83 -16.23
N ARG A 320 26.07 -23.25 -17.39
CA ARG A 320 25.34 -23.16 -18.66
C ARG A 320 24.10 -24.04 -18.67
N GLU A 321 24.19 -25.25 -18.13
CA GLU A 321 23.08 -26.18 -18.10
C GLU A 321 21.92 -25.68 -17.22
N ALA A 322 22.24 -25.16 -16.03
CA ALA A 322 21.25 -24.53 -15.17
C ALA A 322 20.64 -23.27 -15.83
N THR A 323 21.47 -22.46 -16.50
CA THR A 323 20.99 -21.26 -17.20
C THR A 323 20.04 -21.61 -18.35
N GLU A 324 20.33 -22.66 -19.14
CA GLU A 324 19.44 -23.10 -20.24
C GLU A 324 18.07 -23.56 -19.69
N ARG A 325 18.06 -24.39 -18.65
CA ARG A 325 16.79 -24.79 -17.99
C ARG A 325 16.05 -23.59 -17.43
N PHE A 326 16.74 -22.69 -16.75
CA PHE A 326 16.17 -21.49 -16.14
C PHE A 326 15.54 -20.56 -17.18
N VAL A 327 16.25 -20.31 -18.29
CA VAL A 327 15.73 -19.51 -19.42
C VAL A 327 14.48 -20.16 -20.02
N ALA A 328 14.51 -21.47 -20.28
CA ALA A 328 13.39 -22.19 -20.89
C ALA A 328 12.12 -22.09 -20.03
N GLU A 329 12.25 -22.34 -18.71
CA GLU A 329 11.12 -22.32 -17.79
C GLU A 329 10.58 -20.89 -17.56
N VAL A 330 11.47 -19.89 -17.38
CA VAL A 330 11.04 -18.49 -17.25
C VAL A 330 10.34 -18.01 -18.51
N THR A 331 10.86 -18.36 -19.70
CA THR A 331 10.18 -18.08 -20.98
C THR A 331 8.78 -18.69 -21.02
N ARG A 332 8.66 -19.96 -20.65
CA ARG A 332 7.39 -20.68 -20.64
C ARG A 332 6.34 -20.02 -19.72
N PHE A 333 6.73 -19.64 -18.50
CA PHE A 333 5.81 -19.03 -17.54
C PHE A 333 5.49 -17.57 -17.83
N THR A 334 6.45 -16.81 -18.35
CA THR A 334 6.26 -15.37 -18.59
C THR A 334 5.65 -15.05 -19.96
N GLY A 335 5.73 -15.99 -20.92
CA GLY A 335 5.30 -15.75 -22.30
C GLY A 335 6.14 -14.69 -23.04
N LEU A 336 7.31 -14.33 -22.51
CA LEU A 336 8.25 -13.40 -23.12
C LEU A 336 9.05 -14.08 -24.24
N ASP A 337 9.61 -13.27 -25.14
CA ASP A 337 10.56 -13.75 -26.16
C ASP A 337 11.78 -14.42 -25.51
N GLU A 338 12.12 -15.63 -25.98
CA GLU A 338 13.23 -16.39 -25.40
C GLU A 338 14.58 -15.67 -25.53
N ALA A 339 14.84 -14.99 -26.65
CA ALA A 339 16.08 -14.27 -26.82
C ALA A 339 16.18 -13.09 -25.84
N PHE A 340 15.04 -12.47 -25.49
CA PHE A 340 14.98 -11.46 -24.44
C PHE A 340 15.29 -12.08 -23.07
N VAL A 341 14.61 -13.16 -22.68
CA VAL A 341 14.82 -13.85 -21.39
C VAL A 341 16.27 -14.36 -21.29
N ARG A 342 16.84 -14.85 -22.38
CA ARG A 342 18.23 -15.32 -22.46
C ARG A 342 19.26 -14.21 -22.23
N ARG A 343 19.01 -12.99 -22.76
CA ARG A 343 19.87 -11.82 -22.48
C ARG A 343 19.92 -11.47 -20.99
N LEU A 344 18.84 -11.73 -20.27
CA LEU A 344 18.74 -11.54 -18.83
C LEU A 344 19.17 -12.76 -18.01
N ALA A 345 19.65 -13.84 -18.69
CA ALA A 345 19.95 -15.13 -18.06
C ALA A 345 18.81 -15.65 -17.18
N GLY A 346 17.55 -15.45 -17.63
CA GLY A 346 16.34 -15.82 -16.92
C GLY A 346 15.93 -14.86 -15.79
N ARG A 347 16.73 -13.83 -15.47
CA ARG A 347 16.50 -12.90 -14.34
C ARG A 347 15.61 -11.73 -14.72
N VAL A 348 14.39 -12.02 -15.14
CA VAL A 348 13.40 -11.02 -15.51
C VAL A 348 12.98 -10.22 -14.26
N ASP A 349 13.07 -8.90 -14.34
CA ASP A 349 12.53 -7.97 -13.35
C ASP A 349 11.14 -7.49 -13.74
N MET A 350 10.43 -6.87 -12.79
CA MET A 350 9.05 -6.43 -12.96
C MET A 350 8.91 -5.38 -14.08
N ARG A 351 9.81 -4.40 -14.14
CA ARG A 351 9.77 -3.33 -15.16
C ARG A 351 9.95 -3.89 -16.58
N SER A 352 10.94 -4.78 -16.72
CA SER A 352 11.19 -5.47 -18.00
C SER A 352 9.99 -6.32 -18.41
N PHE A 353 9.38 -7.04 -17.46
CA PHE A 353 8.22 -7.89 -17.73
C PHE A 353 7.02 -7.11 -18.26
N VAL A 354 6.54 -6.08 -17.54
CA VAL A 354 5.33 -5.34 -17.93
C VAL A 354 5.48 -4.60 -19.25
N ARG A 355 6.71 -4.24 -19.60
CA ARG A 355 6.99 -3.57 -20.86
C ARG A 355 7.11 -4.55 -22.03
N GLU A 356 7.94 -5.58 -21.88
CA GLU A 356 8.21 -6.52 -23.00
C GLU A 356 7.00 -7.39 -23.31
N LEU A 357 6.18 -7.74 -22.34
CA LEU A 357 4.98 -8.55 -22.54
C LEU A 357 3.99 -7.91 -23.53
N HIS A 358 3.93 -6.58 -23.61
CA HIS A 358 2.95 -5.85 -24.41
C HIS A 358 3.59 -4.97 -25.51
N ARG A 359 4.91 -5.07 -25.70
CA ARG A 359 5.68 -4.23 -26.61
C ARG A 359 5.25 -4.36 -28.07
N ASP A 360 4.83 -5.57 -28.46
CA ASP A 360 4.30 -5.86 -29.81
C ASP A 360 3.02 -5.09 -30.15
N ARG A 361 2.34 -4.53 -29.14
CA ARG A 361 1.12 -3.73 -29.27
C ARG A 361 1.35 -2.25 -28.93
N GLU A 362 2.59 -1.80 -28.80
CA GLU A 362 2.97 -0.45 -28.36
C GLU A 362 2.32 -0.06 -27.01
N ARG A 363 2.18 -1.05 -26.12
CA ARG A 363 1.56 -0.87 -24.81
C ARG A 363 2.50 -1.31 -23.69
N VAL A 364 2.20 -0.84 -22.50
CA VAL A 364 2.88 -1.21 -21.26
C VAL A 364 1.85 -1.73 -20.25
N GLY A 365 2.18 -2.78 -19.55
CA GLY A 365 1.37 -3.29 -18.44
C GLY A 365 1.55 -2.47 -17.18
N SER A 366 0.59 -2.56 -16.25
CA SER A 366 0.70 -1.98 -14.93
C SER A 366 1.48 -2.91 -13.98
N TYR A 367 2.24 -2.33 -13.06
CA TYR A 367 2.81 -3.04 -11.91
C TYR A 367 1.72 -3.47 -10.92
N TYR A 368 0.66 -2.65 -10.83
CA TYR A 368 -0.45 -2.85 -9.88
C TYR A 368 -1.50 -3.83 -10.40
N ASP A 369 -1.65 -3.99 -11.71
CA ASP A 369 -2.42 -5.08 -12.34
C ASP A 369 -1.80 -5.40 -13.69
N GLY A 370 -1.01 -6.46 -13.75
CA GLY A 370 -0.28 -6.85 -14.97
C GLY A 370 -1.19 -7.09 -16.19
N ALA A 371 -2.45 -7.38 -15.98
CA ALA A 371 -3.44 -7.58 -17.05
C ALA A 371 -3.99 -6.25 -17.61
N VAL A 372 -3.87 -5.14 -16.88
CA VAL A 372 -4.29 -3.82 -17.34
C VAL A 372 -3.14 -3.12 -18.05
N THR A 373 -3.41 -2.55 -19.23
CA THR A 373 -2.37 -1.92 -20.06
C THR A 373 -2.72 -0.47 -20.41
N GLY A 374 -1.69 0.37 -20.50
CA GLY A 374 -1.72 1.71 -21.10
C GLY A 374 -0.93 1.78 -22.40
N LEU A 375 -1.00 2.92 -23.09
CA LEU A 375 -0.08 3.19 -24.21
C LEU A 375 1.35 3.41 -23.66
N ASP A 376 2.36 2.84 -24.31
CA ASP A 376 3.76 3.19 -24.02
C ASP A 376 4.05 4.56 -24.65
N PRO A 377 4.45 5.58 -23.88
CA PRO A 377 4.72 6.90 -24.45
C PRO A 377 5.94 6.91 -25.38
N ASP A 378 6.83 5.91 -25.26
CA ASP A 378 8.01 5.78 -26.11
C ASP A 378 8.32 4.29 -26.40
N PRO A 379 7.51 3.62 -27.25
CA PRO A 379 7.59 2.18 -27.46
C PRO A 379 8.89 1.73 -28.18
N PHE A 380 9.58 2.65 -28.87
CA PHE A 380 10.81 2.36 -29.62
C PHE A 380 12.08 2.58 -28.79
N ALA A 381 12.00 3.28 -27.67
CA ALA A 381 13.17 3.49 -26.81
C ALA A 381 13.65 2.18 -26.16
N ALA A 382 14.94 2.06 -25.94
CA ALA A 382 15.51 0.96 -25.17
C ALA A 382 15.03 0.99 -23.69
N ARG A 383 14.82 2.19 -23.16
CA ARG A 383 14.21 2.45 -21.85
C ARG A 383 13.16 3.54 -22.03
N SER A 384 12.01 3.35 -21.43
CA SER A 384 10.94 4.35 -21.37
C SER A 384 10.59 4.60 -19.90
N ASP A 385 10.39 5.86 -19.55
CA ASP A 385 9.77 6.24 -18.30
C ASP A 385 8.28 6.47 -18.57
N PHE A 386 7.46 5.69 -17.91
CA PHE A 386 6.01 5.76 -18.03
C PHE A 386 5.37 5.80 -16.64
N ASP A 387 4.25 6.49 -16.58
CA ASP A 387 3.37 6.45 -15.41
C ASP A 387 2.58 5.13 -15.41
N ASP A 388 2.35 4.58 -14.22
CA ASP A 388 1.62 3.32 -14.11
C ASP A 388 0.16 3.48 -14.56
N PRO A 389 -0.33 2.69 -15.53
CA PRO A 389 -1.67 2.83 -16.07
C PRO A 389 -2.78 2.73 -15.03
N VAL A 390 -2.59 1.94 -13.98
CA VAL A 390 -3.60 1.73 -12.91
C VAL A 390 -3.40 2.73 -11.78
N LEU A 391 -2.21 2.80 -11.17
CA LEU A 391 -2.00 3.66 -10.01
C LEU A 391 -2.09 5.14 -10.40
N ASP A 392 -1.23 5.59 -11.33
CA ASP A 392 -1.18 7.01 -11.69
C ASP A 392 -2.44 7.44 -12.44
N GLY A 393 -3.00 6.55 -13.27
CA GLY A 393 -4.27 6.78 -13.95
C GLY A 393 -5.45 6.98 -12.99
N SER A 394 -5.45 6.32 -11.83
CA SER A 394 -6.53 6.43 -10.84
C SER A 394 -6.47 7.69 -9.96
N VAL A 395 -5.33 8.40 -9.93
CA VAL A 395 -5.13 9.55 -9.02
C VAL A 395 -6.13 10.67 -9.26
N ALA A 396 -6.32 11.08 -10.51
CA ALA A 396 -7.19 12.20 -10.84
C ALA A 396 -8.69 11.89 -10.57
N PRO A 397 -9.26 10.77 -11.05
CA PRO A 397 -10.66 10.46 -10.80
C PRO A 397 -10.96 10.19 -9.33
N LEU A 398 -10.11 9.46 -8.59
CA LEU A 398 -10.31 9.22 -7.16
C LEU A 398 -10.20 10.52 -6.35
N THR A 399 -9.24 11.40 -6.66
CA THR A 399 -9.13 12.71 -5.98
C THR A 399 -10.38 13.54 -6.19
N SER A 400 -10.81 13.69 -7.45
CA SER A 400 -11.97 14.50 -7.79
C SER A 400 -13.26 13.95 -7.16
N ALA A 401 -13.47 12.63 -7.23
CA ALA A 401 -14.61 11.97 -6.63
C ALA A 401 -14.63 12.11 -5.10
N SER A 402 -13.46 11.94 -4.44
CA SER A 402 -13.36 12.08 -2.97
C SER A 402 -13.69 13.49 -2.51
N VAL A 403 -13.10 14.51 -3.15
CA VAL A 403 -13.33 15.91 -2.79
C VAL A 403 -14.78 16.31 -3.04
N ASP A 404 -15.35 15.93 -4.19
CA ASP A 404 -16.74 16.22 -4.52
C ASP A 404 -17.71 15.55 -3.55
N TYR A 405 -17.49 14.27 -3.25
CA TYR A 405 -18.29 13.50 -2.28
C TYR A 405 -18.26 14.12 -0.89
N LEU A 406 -17.07 14.41 -0.36
CA LEU A 406 -16.90 15.05 0.95
C LEU A 406 -17.60 16.41 1.00
N ALA A 407 -17.47 17.23 -0.06
CA ALA A 407 -17.99 18.58 -0.08
C ALA A 407 -19.49 18.66 -0.31
N ARG A 408 -20.08 17.81 -1.18
CA ARG A 408 -21.48 17.91 -1.59
C ARG A 408 -22.40 16.96 -0.86
N GLU A 409 -22.00 15.68 -0.73
CA GLU A 409 -22.84 14.69 -0.09
C GLU A 409 -22.66 14.69 1.44
N LEU A 410 -21.41 14.80 1.94
CA LEU A 410 -21.15 14.83 3.38
C LEU A 410 -21.06 16.22 4.00
N GLY A 411 -21.16 17.28 3.19
CA GLY A 411 -21.14 18.66 3.67
C GLY A 411 -19.80 19.12 4.27
N TYR A 412 -18.75 18.33 4.14
CA TYR A 412 -17.44 18.59 4.72
C TYR A 412 -16.50 19.27 3.73
N ARG A 413 -16.44 20.61 3.81
CA ARG A 413 -15.61 21.44 2.92
C ARG A 413 -14.31 21.82 3.63
N VAL A 414 -13.19 21.48 3.01
CA VAL A 414 -11.84 21.75 3.55
C VAL A 414 -11.08 22.66 2.59
N ASP A 415 -10.53 23.74 3.11
CA ASP A 415 -9.59 24.56 2.36
C ASP A 415 -8.22 23.85 2.31
N GLY A 416 -7.74 23.61 1.11
CA GLY A 416 -6.47 22.96 0.87
C GLY A 416 -6.58 21.80 -0.12
N ARG A 417 -5.41 21.28 -0.48
CA ARG A 417 -5.31 20.17 -1.43
C ARG A 417 -5.59 18.83 -0.73
N TYR A 418 -6.39 17.98 -1.37
CA TYR A 418 -6.52 16.58 -0.98
C TYR A 418 -5.33 15.79 -1.54
N HIS A 419 -4.53 15.18 -0.67
CA HIS A 419 -3.36 14.40 -1.05
C HIS A 419 -3.72 12.92 -1.16
N LEU A 420 -4.31 12.50 -2.29
CA LEU A 420 -4.65 11.09 -2.53
C LEU A 420 -3.41 10.20 -2.42
N LEU A 421 -2.34 10.61 -3.10
CA LEU A 421 -1.03 9.95 -3.07
C LEU A 421 0.06 11.01 -2.87
N ASN A 422 0.62 11.07 -1.67
CA ASN A 422 1.67 12.03 -1.31
C ASN A 422 3.06 11.38 -1.41
N ARG A 423 3.71 11.58 -2.55
CA ARG A 423 5.07 11.05 -2.80
C ARG A 423 6.14 11.62 -1.87
N GLN A 424 5.89 12.76 -1.19
CA GLN A 424 6.84 13.27 -0.19
C GLN A 424 6.86 12.41 1.07
N VAL A 425 5.72 11.80 1.44
CA VAL A 425 5.66 10.86 2.55
C VAL A 425 6.50 9.64 2.23
N SER A 426 6.25 8.98 1.10
CA SER A 426 6.95 7.75 0.70
C SER A 426 8.45 7.97 0.52
N SER A 427 8.88 9.09 -0.10
CA SER A 427 10.30 9.39 -0.34
C SER A 427 11.10 9.74 0.93
N ARG A 428 10.41 10.17 2.00
CA ARG A 428 11.03 10.52 3.30
C ARG A 428 10.71 9.55 4.41
N TRP A 429 10.07 8.43 4.06
CA TRP A 429 9.64 7.45 5.05
C TRP A 429 10.83 6.77 5.73
N ASN A 430 10.81 6.75 7.05
CA ASN A 430 11.82 6.05 7.83
C ASN A 430 11.34 4.62 8.14
N TRP A 431 11.94 3.66 7.47
CA TRP A 431 11.68 2.23 7.66
C TRP A 431 12.31 1.64 8.93
N GLY A 432 13.05 2.44 9.68
CA GLY A 432 13.84 2.04 10.83
C GLY A 432 15.34 1.90 10.51
N SER A 433 16.16 1.91 11.56
CA SER A 433 17.64 1.83 11.44
C SER A 433 18.19 0.41 11.56
N GLY A 434 17.32 -0.61 11.57
CA GLY A 434 17.71 -2.02 11.74
C GLY A 434 18.42 -2.60 10.52
N ARG A 435 19.26 -3.62 10.73
CA ARG A 435 19.88 -4.40 9.64
C ARG A 435 18.91 -5.39 8.98
N ARG A 436 17.76 -5.61 9.59
CA ARG A 436 16.72 -6.50 9.08
C ARG A 436 15.72 -5.70 8.25
N GLN A 437 15.27 -6.30 7.17
CA GLN A 437 14.17 -5.75 6.39
C GLN A 437 12.91 -5.64 7.25
N PRO A 438 12.08 -4.60 7.04
CA PRO A 438 10.81 -4.47 7.74
C PRO A 438 9.91 -5.69 7.49
N GLN A 439 9.29 -6.18 8.56
CA GLN A 439 8.34 -7.29 8.48
C GLN A 439 7.19 -7.07 9.49
N ALA A 440 6.05 -7.67 9.23
CA ALA A 440 4.85 -7.62 10.07
C ALA A 440 4.39 -9.03 10.49
N LEU A 441 5.08 -10.07 10.03
CA LEU A 441 4.70 -11.46 10.27
C LEU A 441 4.78 -11.83 11.75
N GLY A 442 5.83 -11.34 12.45
CA GLY A 442 5.97 -11.53 13.89
C GLY A 442 4.87 -10.82 14.69
N ASP A 443 4.51 -9.58 14.29
CA ASP A 443 3.42 -8.84 14.93
C ASP A 443 2.06 -9.53 14.71
N LEU A 444 1.84 -10.16 13.53
CA LEU A 444 0.64 -10.97 13.26
C LEU A 444 0.58 -12.18 14.19
N ALA A 445 1.67 -12.93 14.28
CA ALA A 445 1.77 -14.09 15.17
C ALA A 445 1.49 -13.71 16.64
N ASP A 446 2.13 -12.64 17.11
CA ASP A 446 1.98 -12.14 18.47
C ASP A 446 0.54 -11.64 18.75
N ALA A 447 -0.07 -10.90 17.82
CA ALA A 447 -1.44 -10.42 17.98
C ALA A 447 -2.45 -11.57 18.11
N LEU A 448 -2.30 -12.59 17.26
CA LEU A 448 -3.16 -13.78 17.29
C LEU A 448 -2.88 -14.71 18.48
N ALA A 449 -1.65 -14.73 18.99
CA ALA A 449 -1.30 -15.51 20.16
C ALA A 449 -1.93 -14.95 21.45
N LEU A 450 -2.14 -13.63 21.52
CA LEU A 450 -2.77 -12.95 22.66
C LEU A 450 -4.29 -13.08 22.68
N ASP A 451 -4.93 -13.29 21.54
CA ASP A 451 -6.38 -13.48 21.45
C ASP A 451 -6.70 -14.72 20.60
N GLY A 452 -7.09 -15.79 21.30
CA GLY A 452 -7.42 -17.07 20.65
C GLY A 452 -8.66 -17.03 19.73
N ARG A 453 -9.48 -15.97 19.81
CA ARG A 453 -10.65 -15.77 18.94
C ARG A 453 -10.36 -14.87 17.74
N ALA A 454 -9.27 -14.13 17.77
CA ALA A 454 -8.90 -13.26 16.65
C ALA A 454 -8.67 -14.08 15.36
N ARG A 455 -9.13 -13.52 14.24
CA ARG A 455 -9.04 -14.10 12.89
C ARG A 455 -8.36 -13.10 11.95
N ALA A 456 -7.61 -13.63 11.01
CA ALA A 456 -6.92 -12.85 9.99
C ALA A 456 -7.24 -13.41 8.59
N LEU A 457 -7.53 -12.52 7.65
CA LEU A 457 -7.70 -12.84 6.24
C LEU A 457 -6.69 -12.01 5.43
N VAL A 458 -5.87 -12.70 4.65
CA VAL A 458 -4.98 -12.10 3.65
C VAL A 458 -5.61 -12.32 2.29
N VAL A 459 -5.81 -11.24 1.52
CA VAL A 459 -6.42 -11.33 0.18
C VAL A 459 -5.53 -10.64 -0.83
N HIS A 460 -5.27 -11.30 -1.96
CA HIS A 460 -4.48 -10.74 -3.06
C HIS A 460 -5.20 -10.87 -4.40
N GLY A 461 -4.72 -10.12 -5.39
CA GLY A 461 -5.01 -10.37 -6.79
C GLY A 461 -3.96 -11.27 -7.45
N PHE A 462 -4.38 -12.09 -8.43
CA PHE A 462 -3.47 -12.97 -9.16
C PHE A 462 -2.40 -12.23 -9.95
N THR A 463 -2.76 -11.06 -10.52
CA THR A 463 -1.90 -10.26 -11.40
C THR A 463 -1.24 -9.08 -10.71
N ASP A 464 -1.24 -9.06 -9.35
CA ASP A 464 -0.47 -8.10 -8.54
C ASP A 464 1.03 -8.41 -8.66
N LEU A 465 1.80 -7.48 -9.22
CA LEU A 465 3.23 -7.62 -9.39
C LEU A 465 4.03 -6.84 -8.33
N VAL A 466 3.38 -5.88 -7.65
CA VAL A 466 4.00 -5.06 -6.58
C VAL A 466 4.12 -5.89 -5.31
N THR A 467 3.01 -6.47 -4.87
CA THR A 467 2.93 -7.33 -3.68
C THR A 467 2.35 -8.70 -4.08
N PRO A 468 3.13 -9.53 -4.78
CA PRO A 468 2.62 -10.78 -5.35
C PRO A 468 2.12 -11.71 -4.26
N TYR A 469 0.98 -12.36 -4.50
CA TYR A 469 0.32 -13.23 -3.52
C TYR A 469 1.23 -14.35 -3.00
N PHE A 470 2.13 -14.84 -3.85
CA PHE A 470 3.02 -15.94 -3.49
C PHE A 470 4.05 -15.53 -2.43
N ALA A 471 4.42 -14.24 -2.35
CA ALA A 471 5.23 -13.72 -1.25
C ALA A 471 4.52 -13.90 0.10
N SER A 472 3.23 -13.54 0.17
CA SER A 472 2.42 -13.77 1.38
C SER A 472 2.24 -15.25 1.68
N LYS A 473 2.03 -16.09 0.67
CA LYS A 473 1.99 -17.54 0.85
C LYS A 473 3.26 -18.07 1.49
N LEU A 474 4.43 -17.72 0.93
CA LEU A 474 5.73 -18.15 1.45
C LEU A 474 5.95 -17.68 2.91
N ALA A 475 5.52 -16.45 3.22
CA ALA A 475 5.61 -15.90 4.57
C ALA A 475 4.70 -16.66 5.56
N LEU A 476 3.43 -16.87 5.20
CA LEU A 476 2.45 -17.54 6.06
C LEU A 476 2.79 -19.02 6.29
N ASP A 477 3.34 -19.69 5.31
CA ASP A 477 3.81 -21.08 5.44
C ASP A 477 4.92 -21.25 6.51
N GLN A 478 5.57 -20.15 6.93
CA GLN A 478 6.57 -20.17 8.01
C GLN A 478 5.94 -19.98 9.41
N LEU A 479 4.62 -19.89 9.51
CA LEU A 479 3.90 -19.73 10.77
C LEU A 479 3.18 -21.04 11.21
N PRO A 480 3.89 -22.08 11.62
CA PRO A 480 3.28 -23.39 11.88
C PRO A 480 2.23 -23.38 12.99
N ALA A 481 2.39 -22.54 14.01
CA ALA A 481 1.44 -22.44 15.11
C ALA A 481 0.05 -21.92 14.70
N LEU A 482 -0.03 -21.13 13.64
CA LEU A 482 -1.29 -20.55 13.16
C LEU A 482 -2.04 -21.47 12.18
N GLY A 483 -1.33 -22.40 11.53
CA GLY A 483 -1.92 -23.40 10.63
C GLY A 483 -2.53 -24.60 11.35
N SER A 484 -2.08 -24.92 12.55
CA SER A 484 -2.55 -26.08 13.32
C SER A 484 -3.82 -25.81 14.12
N ASP A 485 -4.16 -24.54 14.40
CA ASP A 485 -5.29 -24.13 15.25
C ASP A 485 -6.57 -23.84 14.47
N GLY A 486 -6.86 -24.60 13.42
CA GLY A 486 -8.16 -24.55 12.75
C GLY A 486 -8.40 -23.32 11.87
N GLY A 487 -7.37 -22.83 11.14
CA GLY A 487 -7.59 -21.86 10.08
C GLY A 487 -7.81 -20.41 10.55
N ARG A 488 -7.13 -19.99 11.60
CA ARG A 488 -7.24 -18.60 12.08
C ARG A 488 -6.61 -17.55 11.15
N VAL A 489 -5.78 -17.98 10.21
CA VAL A 489 -5.23 -17.15 9.13
C VAL A 489 -5.56 -17.80 7.80
N GLU A 490 -6.28 -17.08 6.96
CA GLU A 490 -6.65 -17.54 5.62
C GLU A 490 -5.97 -16.70 4.56
N LEU A 491 -5.59 -17.33 3.44
CA LEU A 491 -5.10 -16.69 2.23
C LEU A 491 -6.08 -16.93 1.09
N ALA A 492 -6.70 -15.86 0.60
CA ALA A 492 -7.52 -15.87 -0.60
C ALA A 492 -6.80 -15.15 -1.74
N VAL A 493 -6.95 -15.65 -2.98
CA VAL A 493 -6.42 -14.98 -4.18
C VAL A 493 -7.55 -14.87 -5.20
N LEU A 494 -7.76 -13.66 -5.71
CA LEU A 494 -8.91 -13.30 -6.53
C LEU A 494 -8.48 -12.78 -7.91
N PRO A 495 -9.34 -12.82 -8.92
CA PRO A 495 -9.05 -12.21 -10.23
C PRO A 495 -8.72 -10.72 -10.10
N GLY A 496 -7.65 -10.26 -10.75
CA GLY A 496 -7.20 -8.87 -10.75
C GLY A 496 -5.84 -8.68 -10.09
N GLY A 497 -5.41 -7.42 -10.00
CA GLY A 497 -4.11 -7.03 -9.46
C GLY A 497 -4.17 -6.55 -8.01
N HIS A 498 -3.37 -5.52 -7.70
CA HIS A 498 -3.22 -4.94 -6.36
C HIS A 498 -4.54 -4.41 -5.80
N MET A 499 -5.30 -3.70 -6.65
CA MET A 499 -6.64 -3.21 -6.37
C MET A 499 -7.69 -4.14 -7.01
N PHE A 500 -7.60 -5.45 -6.80
CA PHE A 500 -8.49 -6.47 -7.40
C PHE A 500 -9.98 -6.17 -7.17
N TYR A 501 -10.33 -5.46 -6.12
CA TYR A 501 -11.70 -5.04 -5.79
C TYR A 501 -12.29 -4.02 -6.79
N THR A 502 -11.49 -3.46 -7.70
CA THR A 502 -12.00 -2.66 -8.82
C THR A 502 -12.83 -3.51 -9.78
N ARG A 503 -12.53 -4.82 -9.89
CA ARG A 503 -13.35 -5.80 -10.61
C ARG A 503 -14.55 -6.22 -9.76
N ASP A 504 -15.76 -6.15 -10.31
CA ASP A 504 -17.00 -6.42 -9.58
C ASP A 504 -17.06 -7.83 -8.98
N VAL A 505 -16.60 -8.85 -9.73
CA VAL A 505 -16.57 -10.23 -9.27
C VAL A 505 -15.67 -10.40 -8.04
N SER A 506 -14.51 -9.77 -8.04
CA SER A 506 -13.53 -9.88 -6.96
C SER A 506 -13.94 -9.06 -5.74
N ARG A 507 -14.59 -7.90 -5.93
CA ARG A 507 -15.13 -7.12 -4.80
C ARG A 507 -16.25 -7.89 -4.09
N ARG A 508 -17.14 -8.55 -4.83
CA ARG A 508 -18.16 -9.42 -4.25
C ARG A 508 -17.55 -10.61 -3.51
N ALA A 509 -16.54 -11.25 -4.10
CA ALA A 509 -15.82 -12.35 -3.47
C ALA A 509 -15.12 -11.90 -2.18
N LEU A 510 -14.49 -10.71 -2.16
CA LEU A 510 -13.90 -10.12 -0.96
C LEU A 510 -14.95 -9.94 0.14
N THR A 511 -16.09 -9.32 -0.17
CA THR A 511 -17.17 -9.08 0.81
C THR A 511 -17.69 -10.41 1.38
N ASN A 512 -17.85 -11.43 0.54
CA ASN A 512 -18.31 -12.76 0.97
C ASN A 512 -17.27 -13.48 1.86
N ALA A 513 -15.98 -13.34 1.57
CA ALA A 513 -14.91 -13.93 2.39
C ALA A 513 -14.76 -13.26 3.75
N VAL A 514 -15.01 -11.95 3.81
CA VAL A 514 -14.84 -11.16 5.04
C VAL A 514 -16.05 -11.25 5.98
N ARG A 515 -17.26 -11.31 5.46
CA ARG A 515 -18.51 -11.31 6.26
C ARG A 515 -18.51 -12.35 7.40
N PRO A 516 -18.12 -13.63 7.20
CA PRO A 516 -18.11 -14.64 8.26
C PRO A 516 -17.23 -14.26 9.45
N LEU A 517 -16.10 -13.57 9.21
CA LEU A 517 -15.19 -13.13 10.28
C LEU A 517 -15.85 -12.20 11.30
N TYR A 518 -16.89 -11.47 10.89
CA TYR A 518 -17.67 -10.59 11.77
C TYR A 518 -18.85 -11.27 12.44
N GLU A 519 -19.33 -12.38 11.90
CA GLU A 519 -20.41 -13.17 12.48
C GLU A 519 -19.94 -14.03 13.65
N GLU A 520 -18.68 -14.50 13.59
CA GLU A 520 -18.05 -15.31 14.64
C GLU A 520 -17.66 -14.52 15.89
N ILE A 521 -17.57 -13.19 15.80
CA ILE A 521 -17.14 -12.31 16.92
C ILE A 521 -18.32 -11.88 17.80
N LYS A 522 -19.56 -12.14 17.40
CA LYS A 522 -20.78 -11.72 18.12
C LYS A 522 -21.00 -12.46 19.44
#